data_5bf247be23065abd295fd3a6204564cf
#
_entry.id   5bf247be23065abd295fd3a6204564cf
#
_cell.length_a   1.000
_cell.length_b   1.000
_cell.length_c   1.000
_cell.angle_alpha   90.00
_cell.angle_beta   90.00
_cell.angle_gamma   90.00
#
_symmetry.space_group_name_H-M   'P 1'
#
loop_
_entity.id
_entity.type
_entity.pdbx_description
1 polymer ?
#
loop_
_entity_poly.entity_id
_entity_poly.type
_entity_poly.pdbx_seq_one_letter_code
_entity_poly.pdbx_strand_id
1 'polypeptide(L)'
;MRPALVCGLTRVALTLGLGACTPAPFDVLLRGGRVLDGSGAPATVADVGIRDGRIVEIGDLGTRTAADTVDVTGHVVAPGFIDPHTHGRERLRDIPTADNLIRQGITTIVDGNDGSSPLPLGPFLDSLAQWDVAPNVALFVGHGSVRRQVMGTANRSATPDELAAMEALVRQAMADGAVGLSSGLFYVPGSFAPTEELVALARVAHAAGGIYSSHMRNEDDSVLAAVTETLRIGRETGIPVLISHHKVGGRRNYGRTVQSLALMREARDAGVTVAFDQYPYTASHTSIASIIPAWARADDGLEGHLARAATRQRILDEMQAFVAMRFSNDPSKIQLARCGFDATLAGRTLADVLAARRTAVSPEAISALILELVRRGGCSAIFHSFD
;
A
#
# COMPACT_ATOMS: atom_id res chain seq x y z
N MET A 1 -76.27 -62.47 31.59
CA MET A 1 -74.93 -62.88 32.03
C MET A 1 -73.90 -62.46 30.97
N ARG A 2 -73.14 -61.44 31.15
CA ARG A 2 -72.05 -61.07 30.29
C ARG A 2 -70.78 -60.85 31.19
N PRO A 3 -69.62 -61.41 30.86
CA PRO A 3 -68.45 -61.25 31.65
C PRO A 3 -67.73 -59.91 31.33
N ALA A 4 -67.22 -59.26 32.33
CA ALA A 4 -66.46 -58.04 32.22
C ALA A 4 -65.04 -58.33 31.73
N LEU A 5 -64.59 -57.54 30.75
CA LEU A 5 -63.20 -57.53 30.28
C LEU A 5 -62.42 -56.53 31.11
N VAL A 6 -61.41 -57.01 31.84
CA VAL A 6 -60.42 -56.17 32.54
C VAL A 6 -59.35 -55.81 31.53
N CYS A 7 -59.23 -54.51 31.22
CA CYS A 7 -58.18 -53.98 30.33
C CYS A 7 -57.01 -53.59 31.23
N GLY A 8 -55.92 -54.35 31.14
CA GLY A 8 -54.67 -54.04 31.83
C GLY A 8 -53.92 -52.92 31.07
N LEU A 9 -53.73 -51.75 31.71
CA LEU A 9 -52.90 -50.63 31.24
C LEU A 9 -51.45 -50.92 31.55
N THR A 10 -50.70 -51.37 30.52
CA THR A 10 -49.21 -51.43 30.57
C THR A 10 -48.66 -50.02 30.37
N ARG A 11 -48.08 -49.42 31.40
CA ARG A 11 -47.31 -48.16 31.28
C ARG A 11 -45.98 -48.46 30.64
N VAL A 12 -45.81 -48.07 29.37
CA VAL A 12 -44.50 -47.99 28.72
C VAL A 12 -43.82 -46.72 29.19
N ALA A 13 -42.80 -46.82 30.03
CA ALA A 13 -41.91 -45.70 30.40
C ALA A 13 -41.00 -45.41 29.19
N LEU A 14 -41.30 -44.32 28.48
CA LEU A 14 -40.43 -43.78 27.43
C LEU A 14 -39.30 -43.02 28.11
N THR A 15 -38.14 -43.65 28.30
CA THR A 15 -36.88 -42.96 28.71
C THR A 15 -36.36 -42.15 27.51
N LEU A 16 -36.67 -40.84 27.52
CA LEU A 16 -36.00 -39.87 26.67
C LEU A 16 -34.53 -39.81 27.11
N GLY A 17 -33.68 -40.54 26.41
CA GLY A 17 -32.24 -40.37 26.53
C GLY A 17 -31.88 -38.95 26.01
N LEU A 18 -31.54 -38.02 26.96
CA LEU A 18 -30.84 -36.79 26.63
C LEU A 18 -29.45 -37.20 26.09
N GLY A 19 -29.40 -37.45 24.79
CA GLY A 19 -28.12 -37.56 24.10
C GLY A 19 -27.37 -36.24 24.31
N ALA A 20 -26.32 -36.26 25.12
CA ALA A 20 -25.41 -35.15 25.21
C ALA A 20 -24.86 -34.88 23.81
N CYS A 21 -25.29 -33.78 23.18
CA CYS A 21 -24.76 -33.36 21.88
C CYS A 21 -23.29 -33.06 22.09
N THR A 22 -22.43 -34.01 21.76
CA THR A 22 -20.96 -33.75 21.75
C THR A 22 -20.73 -32.65 20.70
N PRO A 23 -20.13 -31.52 21.12
CA PRO A 23 -19.81 -30.49 20.15
C PRO A 23 -18.97 -31.04 19.02
N ALA A 24 -19.26 -30.65 17.79
CA ALA A 24 -18.49 -31.09 16.64
C ALA A 24 -16.98 -30.78 16.82
N PRO A 25 -16.06 -31.63 16.36
CA PRO A 25 -14.63 -31.39 16.45
C PRO A 25 -14.20 -30.14 15.68
N PHE A 26 -13.08 -29.55 16.06
CA PHE A 26 -12.45 -28.48 15.29
C PHE A 26 -11.65 -29.07 14.11
N ASP A 27 -11.39 -28.27 13.08
CA ASP A 27 -10.41 -28.62 12.06
C ASP A 27 -9.00 -28.44 12.63
N VAL A 28 -8.77 -27.30 13.30
CA VAL A 28 -7.51 -26.99 13.98
C VAL A 28 -7.78 -26.49 15.39
N LEU A 29 -6.97 -26.94 16.33
CA LEU A 29 -6.97 -26.50 17.71
C LEU A 29 -5.56 -26.00 18.11
N LEU A 30 -5.43 -24.72 18.38
CA LEU A 30 -4.20 -24.13 18.92
C LEU A 30 -4.27 -24.19 20.45
N ARG A 31 -3.27 -24.80 21.11
CA ARG A 31 -3.28 -25.02 22.56
C ARG A 31 -2.27 -24.15 23.30
N GLY A 32 -2.71 -23.54 24.39
CA GLY A 32 -1.86 -22.91 25.40
C GLY A 32 -1.19 -21.61 24.96
N GLY A 33 -1.69 -20.96 23.91
CA GLY A 33 -1.13 -19.73 23.39
C GLY A 33 -1.48 -18.49 24.22
N ARG A 34 -0.62 -17.46 24.12
CA ARG A 34 -0.94 -16.10 24.60
C ARG A 34 -1.75 -15.38 23.52
N VAL A 35 -3.07 -15.37 23.68
CA VAL A 35 -3.98 -14.80 22.67
C VAL A 35 -4.05 -13.29 22.81
N LEU A 36 -3.78 -12.58 21.70
CA LEU A 36 -4.03 -11.15 21.50
C LEU A 36 -5.13 -11.04 20.44
N ASP A 37 -6.27 -10.44 20.78
CA ASP A 37 -7.43 -10.33 19.87
C ASP A 37 -7.44 -9.06 19.00
N GLY A 38 -6.45 -8.20 19.17
CA GLY A 38 -6.35 -6.91 18.46
C GLY A 38 -7.17 -5.78 19.08
N SER A 39 -7.89 -6.01 20.18
CA SER A 39 -8.67 -4.97 20.88
C SER A 39 -7.82 -3.97 21.67
N GLY A 40 -6.54 -4.27 21.89
CA GLY A 40 -5.66 -3.52 22.79
C GLY A 40 -5.74 -4.02 24.26
N ALA A 41 -6.55 -5.04 24.53
CA ALA A 41 -6.59 -5.68 25.85
C ALA A 41 -5.29 -6.50 26.10
N PRO A 42 -4.92 -6.76 27.38
CA PRO A 42 -3.81 -7.64 27.71
C PRO A 42 -4.02 -9.06 27.15
N ALA A 43 -2.92 -9.69 26.73
CA ALA A 43 -2.95 -11.09 26.25
C ALA A 43 -3.46 -12.03 27.36
N THR A 44 -4.29 -12.98 26.98
CA THR A 44 -4.76 -14.07 27.86
C THR A 44 -4.21 -15.40 27.37
N VAL A 45 -3.89 -16.33 28.30
CA VAL A 45 -3.54 -17.69 27.93
C VAL A 45 -4.83 -18.45 27.65
N ALA A 46 -4.98 -18.95 26.43
CA ALA A 46 -6.19 -19.66 25.99
C ALA A 46 -5.87 -20.58 24.81
N ASP A 47 -6.79 -21.52 24.57
CA ASP A 47 -6.83 -22.31 23.34
C ASP A 47 -7.69 -21.59 22.29
N VAL A 48 -7.44 -21.86 21.01
CA VAL A 48 -8.21 -21.31 19.90
C VAL A 48 -8.71 -22.46 19.03
N GLY A 49 -10.03 -22.63 18.94
CA GLY A 49 -10.68 -23.63 18.10
C GLY A 49 -11.13 -23.03 16.76
N ILE A 50 -10.69 -23.65 15.68
CA ILE A 50 -10.95 -23.23 14.28
C ILE A 50 -11.76 -24.31 13.58
N ARG A 51 -12.80 -23.89 12.85
CA ARG A 51 -13.64 -24.75 12.01
C ARG A 51 -14.08 -23.98 10.78
N ASP A 52 -14.05 -24.65 9.60
CA ASP A 52 -14.43 -24.07 8.32
C ASP A 52 -13.70 -22.73 8.06
N GLY A 53 -12.40 -22.66 8.41
CA GLY A 53 -11.55 -21.47 8.25
C GLY A 53 -11.92 -20.31 9.18
N ARG A 54 -12.73 -20.53 10.23
CA ARG A 54 -13.17 -19.49 11.17
C ARG A 54 -12.80 -19.85 12.61
N ILE A 55 -12.40 -18.86 13.39
CA ILE A 55 -12.30 -18.99 14.84
C ILE A 55 -13.72 -19.10 15.39
N VAL A 56 -14.04 -20.22 16.01
CA VAL A 56 -15.40 -20.51 16.54
C VAL A 56 -15.43 -20.52 18.07
N GLU A 57 -14.27 -20.70 18.72
CA GLU A 57 -14.22 -20.75 20.19
C GLU A 57 -12.82 -20.34 20.68
N ILE A 58 -12.74 -19.52 21.73
CA ILE A 58 -11.50 -19.14 22.43
C ILE A 58 -11.74 -19.33 23.91
N GLY A 59 -10.86 -20.08 24.61
CA GLY A 59 -10.98 -20.33 26.06
C GLY A 59 -10.20 -21.55 26.48
N ASP A 60 -10.61 -22.16 27.61
CA ASP A 60 -10.10 -23.49 28.02
C ASP A 60 -10.89 -24.57 27.25
N LEU A 61 -10.23 -25.16 26.26
CA LEU A 61 -10.82 -26.20 25.38
C LEU A 61 -10.27 -27.59 25.68
N GLY A 62 -9.80 -27.83 26.90
CA GLY A 62 -9.04 -29.02 27.33
C GLY A 62 -9.58 -30.38 26.87
N THR A 63 -10.91 -30.58 26.81
CA THR A 63 -11.56 -31.85 26.41
C THR A 63 -12.04 -31.88 24.97
N ARG A 64 -11.87 -30.77 24.23
CA ARG A 64 -12.31 -30.68 22.82
C ARG A 64 -11.31 -31.38 21.91
N THR A 65 -11.84 -31.92 20.82
CA THR A 65 -11.06 -32.65 19.79
C THR A 65 -10.95 -31.82 18.51
N ALA A 66 -9.91 -32.04 17.76
CA ALA A 66 -9.67 -31.45 16.45
C ALA A 66 -9.03 -32.48 15.51
N ALA A 67 -9.10 -32.24 14.19
CA ALA A 67 -8.36 -33.02 13.21
C ALA A 67 -6.85 -32.78 13.40
N ASP A 68 -6.45 -31.50 13.55
CA ASP A 68 -5.07 -31.10 13.86
C ASP A 68 -5.01 -30.32 15.17
N THR A 69 -4.03 -30.65 16.01
CA THR A 69 -3.76 -29.93 17.25
C THR A 69 -2.32 -29.43 17.24
N VAL A 70 -2.15 -28.10 17.43
CA VAL A 70 -0.86 -27.43 17.47
C VAL A 70 -0.60 -26.90 18.87
N ASP A 71 0.46 -27.36 19.53
CA ASP A 71 0.92 -26.77 20.78
C ASP A 71 1.64 -25.44 20.48
N VAL A 72 1.03 -24.35 20.96
CA VAL A 72 1.55 -22.99 20.82
C VAL A 72 1.89 -22.39 22.19
N THR A 73 2.17 -23.24 23.17
CA THR A 73 2.64 -22.83 24.51
C THR A 73 3.88 -21.95 24.41
N GLY A 74 3.86 -20.81 25.08
CA GLY A 74 4.94 -19.82 25.02
C GLY A 74 4.95 -18.92 23.79
N HIS A 75 4.08 -19.17 22.81
CA HIS A 75 3.91 -18.34 21.64
C HIS A 75 2.76 -17.35 21.79
N VAL A 76 2.77 -16.30 20.97
CA VAL A 76 1.65 -15.37 20.83
C VAL A 76 0.78 -15.83 19.65
N VAL A 77 -0.52 -15.91 19.90
CA VAL A 77 -1.55 -16.10 18.88
C VAL A 77 -2.24 -14.76 18.66
N ALA A 78 -2.14 -14.22 17.47
CA ALA A 78 -2.70 -12.92 17.12
C ALA A 78 -3.35 -12.97 15.72
N PRO A 79 -4.25 -12.02 15.38
CA PRO A 79 -4.69 -11.84 14.01
C PRO A 79 -3.51 -11.64 13.07
N GLY A 80 -3.61 -12.14 11.83
CA GLY A 80 -2.62 -11.85 10.81
C GLY A 80 -2.52 -10.36 10.54
N PHE A 81 -1.30 -9.88 10.26
CA PHE A 81 -1.06 -8.46 9.96
C PHE A 81 -1.63 -8.09 8.60
N ILE A 82 -2.13 -6.85 8.51
CA ILE A 82 -2.53 -6.21 7.26
C ILE A 82 -1.42 -5.22 6.90
N ASP A 83 -0.75 -5.44 5.77
CA ASP A 83 0.18 -4.46 5.20
C ASP A 83 -0.60 -3.50 4.30
N PRO A 84 -0.79 -2.22 4.72
CA PRO A 84 -1.62 -1.28 3.99
C PRO A 84 -0.92 -0.68 2.76
N HIS A 85 0.37 -0.98 2.55
CA HIS A 85 1.15 -0.35 1.51
C HIS A 85 2.15 -1.32 0.85
N THR A 86 1.73 -1.96 -0.23
CA THR A 86 2.60 -2.86 -1.00
C THR A 86 2.63 -2.53 -2.49
N HIS A 87 3.66 -3.04 -3.19
CA HIS A 87 3.82 -2.97 -4.64
C HIS A 87 4.10 -4.36 -5.24
N GLY A 88 3.57 -5.40 -4.59
CA GLY A 88 3.85 -6.80 -4.90
C GLY A 88 2.95 -7.44 -5.94
N ARG A 89 1.82 -6.82 -6.30
CA ARG A 89 0.75 -7.44 -7.09
C ARG A 89 1.21 -8.12 -8.39
N GLU A 90 2.17 -7.52 -9.10
CA GLU A 90 2.65 -8.03 -10.38
C GLU A 90 3.44 -9.35 -10.24
N ARG A 91 4.00 -9.60 -9.05
CA ARG A 91 4.81 -10.79 -8.76
C ARG A 91 3.99 -11.93 -8.17
N LEU A 92 2.77 -11.69 -7.73
CA LEU A 92 1.90 -12.73 -7.13
C LEU A 92 1.57 -13.84 -8.12
N ARG A 93 1.52 -13.54 -9.43
CA ARG A 93 1.35 -14.57 -10.44
C ARG A 93 2.53 -15.55 -10.49
N ASP A 94 3.75 -15.03 -10.35
CA ASP A 94 4.99 -15.82 -10.46
C ASP A 94 5.33 -16.52 -9.13
N ILE A 95 4.96 -15.88 -8.01
CA ILE A 95 5.28 -16.34 -6.64
C ILE A 95 4.01 -16.23 -5.78
N PRO A 96 3.00 -17.09 -6.01
CA PRO A 96 1.70 -16.98 -5.33
C PRO A 96 1.78 -17.28 -3.83
N THR A 97 2.78 -18.03 -3.38
CA THR A 97 2.99 -18.31 -1.95
C THR A 97 3.35 -17.08 -1.14
N ALA A 98 3.92 -16.05 -1.77
CA ALA A 98 4.35 -14.81 -1.12
C ALA A 98 5.08 -15.04 0.23
N ASP A 99 5.99 -16.00 0.27
CA ASP A 99 6.68 -16.48 1.49
C ASP A 99 7.33 -15.35 2.30
N ASN A 100 7.84 -14.34 1.63
CA ASN A 100 8.42 -13.15 2.27
C ASN A 100 7.41 -12.35 3.12
N LEU A 101 6.12 -12.46 2.83
CA LEU A 101 5.03 -11.80 3.56
C LEU A 101 4.47 -12.75 4.62
N ILE A 102 4.04 -13.94 4.19
CA ILE A 102 3.39 -14.93 5.08
C ILE A 102 4.29 -15.32 6.25
N ARG A 103 5.61 -15.52 6.02
CA ARG A 103 6.57 -15.84 7.08
C ARG A 103 6.81 -14.70 8.09
N GLN A 104 6.34 -13.50 7.81
CA GLN A 104 6.33 -12.37 8.73
C GLN A 104 4.96 -12.17 9.41
N GLY A 105 4.01 -13.07 9.16
CA GLY A 105 2.65 -12.99 9.71
C GLY A 105 1.73 -12.02 8.96
N ILE A 106 2.13 -11.54 7.77
CA ILE A 106 1.29 -10.68 6.92
C ILE A 106 0.36 -11.59 6.13
N THR A 107 -0.93 -11.53 6.44
CA THR A 107 -1.96 -12.37 5.81
C THR A 107 -2.84 -11.58 4.84
N THR A 108 -2.75 -10.26 4.86
CA THR A 108 -3.49 -9.36 3.96
C THR A 108 -2.58 -8.26 3.47
N ILE A 109 -2.61 -7.98 2.20
CA ILE A 109 -1.88 -6.87 1.57
C ILE A 109 -2.85 -5.92 0.87
N VAL A 110 -2.52 -4.63 0.91
CA VAL A 110 -3.20 -3.60 0.12
C VAL A 110 -2.21 -3.05 -0.90
N ASP A 111 -2.53 -3.20 -2.18
CA ASP A 111 -1.73 -2.71 -3.30
C ASP A 111 -2.52 -1.67 -4.11
N GLY A 112 -1.98 -1.15 -5.19
CA GLY A 112 -2.57 -0.02 -5.91
C GLY A 112 -2.25 1.32 -5.27
N ASN A 113 -1.26 1.38 -4.39
CA ASN A 113 -0.75 2.59 -3.75
C ASN A 113 -0.07 3.53 -4.75
N ASP A 114 0.26 4.75 -4.29
CA ASP A 114 1.02 5.76 -5.00
C ASP A 114 0.39 6.16 -6.35
N GLY A 115 -0.93 6.06 -6.45
CA GLY A 115 -1.68 6.46 -7.63
C GLY A 115 -1.57 5.49 -8.81
N SER A 116 -1.09 4.27 -8.62
CA SER A 116 -0.89 3.29 -9.69
C SER A 116 -1.67 1.99 -9.44
N SER A 117 -2.66 1.71 -10.29
CA SER A 117 -3.43 0.47 -10.25
C SER A 117 -3.70 -0.07 -11.64
N PRO A 118 -4.08 -1.36 -11.78
CA PRO A 118 -4.71 -1.85 -13.00
C PRO A 118 -6.01 -1.10 -13.29
N LEU A 119 -6.33 -0.93 -14.55
CA LEU A 119 -7.63 -0.43 -15.01
C LEU A 119 -7.99 -1.16 -16.32
N PRO A 120 -9.19 -1.76 -16.42
CA PRO A 120 -10.22 -1.86 -15.40
C PRO A 120 -9.80 -2.77 -14.24
N LEU A 121 -10.34 -2.53 -13.03
CA LEU A 121 -9.92 -3.22 -11.82
C LEU A 121 -10.51 -4.65 -11.73
N GLY A 122 -11.79 -4.81 -12.07
CA GLY A 122 -12.52 -6.08 -11.96
C GLY A 122 -11.80 -7.26 -12.65
N PRO A 123 -11.43 -7.18 -13.94
CA PRO A 123 -10.69 -8.24 -14.61
C PRO A 123 -9.36 -8.62 -13.97
N PHE A 124 -8.70 -7.67 -13.31
CA PHE A 124 -7.48 -7.98 -12.56
C PHE A 124 -7.78 -8.74 -11.27
N LEU A 125 -8.83 -8.36 -10.53
CA LEU A 125 -9.29 -9.09 -9.34
C LEU A 125 -9.72 -10.51 -9.69
N ASP A 126 -10.43 -10.71 -10.82
CA ASP A 126 -10.79 -12.02 -11.34
C ASP A 126 -9.54 -12.88 -11.64
N SER A 127 -8.48 -12.25 -12.14
CA SER A 127 -7.21 -12.95 -12.40
C SER A 127 -6.52 -13.35 -11.09
N LEU A 128 -6.52 -12.48 -10.08
CA LEU A 128 -5.99 -12.81 -8.74
C LEU A 128 -6.69 -14.00 -8.10
N ALA A 129 -8.01 -14.09 -8.25
CA ALA A 129 -8.80 -15.21 -7.75
C ALA A 129 -8.41 -16.55 -8.41
N GLN A 130 -7.82 -16.52 -9.61
CA GLN A 130 -7.37 -17.72 -10.34
C GLN A 130 -5.92 -18.11 -10.00
N TRP A 131 -5.13 -17.22 -9.41
CA TRP A 131 -3.70 -17.48 -9.14
C TRP A 131 -3.44 -18.21 -7.84
N ASP A 132 -4.48 -18.48 -7.03
CA ASP A 132 -4.38 -19.19 -5.74
C ASP A 132 -3.31 -18.59 -4.83
N VAL A 133 -3.35 -17.28 -4.68
CA VAL A 133 -2.37 -16.52 -3.89
C VAL A 133 -2.60 -16.72 -2.39
N ALA A 134 -1.52 -16.89 -1.63
CA ALA A 134 -1.60 -17.15 -0.19
C ALA A 134 -2.13 -15.96 0.64
N PRO A 135 -1.72 -14.69 0.42
CA PRO A 135 -2.28 -13.56 1.15
C PRO A 135 -3.64 -13.14 0.57
N ASN A 136 -4.52 -12.60 1.42
CA ASN A 136 -5.64 -11.80 0.92
C ASN A 136 -5.10 -10.54 0.25
N VAL A 137 -5.73 -10.12 -0.85
CA VAL A 137 -5.32 -8.95 -1.62
C VAL A 137 -6.47 -7.97 -1.73
N ALA A 138 -6.23 -6.73 -1.32
CA ALA A 138 -7.10 -5.59 -1.56
C ALA A 138 -6.40 -4.58 -2.45
N LEU A 139 -7.16 -3.79 -3.22
CA LEU A 139 -6.58 -2.83 -4.17
C LEU A 139 -7.21 -1.45 -4.03
N PHE A 140 -6.38 -0.42 -4.08
CA PHE A 140 -6.82 0.93 -4.38
C PHE A 140 -7.02 1.11 -5.88
N VAL A 141 -7.94 2.01 -6.28
CA VAL A 141 -7.90 2.61 -7.61
C VAL A 141 -6.90 3.76 -7.60
N GLY A 142 -5.95 3.74 -8.54
CA GLY A 142 -4.88 4.73 -8.61
C GLY A 142 -5.28 5.98 -9.40
N HIS A 143 -5.26 7.16 -8.77
CA HIS A 143 -5.51 8.45 -9.42
C HIS A 143 -4.62 8.66 -10.66
N GLY A 144 -3.31 8.37 -10.56
CA GLY A 144 -2.40 8.51 -11.69
C GLY A 144 -2.75 7.59 -12.86
N SER A 145 -3.25 6.36 -12.60
CA SER A 145 -3.76 5.46 -13.64
C SER A 145 -5.03 6.00 -14.29
N VAL A 146 -5.98 6.48 -13.49
CA VAL A 146 -7.23 7.11 -13.95
C VAL A 146 -6.93 8.33 -14.82
N ARG A 147 -6.09 9.24 -14.32
CA ARG A 147 -5.71 10.45 -15.04
C ARG A 147 -4.96 10.13 -16.34
N ARG A 148 -4.07 9.15 -16.33
CA ARG A 148 -3.34 8.71 -17.52
C ARG A 148 -4.28 8.14 -18.59
N GLN A 149 -5.30 7.41 -18.18
CA GLN A 149 -6.27 6.85 -19.14
C GLN A 149 -7.10 7.94 -19.81
N VAL A 150 -7.42 9.04 -19.12
CA VAL A 150 -8.27 10.12 -19.65
C VAL A 150 -7.45 11.20 -20.36
N MET A 151 -6.28 11.58 -19.79
CA MET A 151 -5.51 12.75 -20.21
C MET A 151 -4.08 12.43 -20.66
N GLY A 152 -3.64 11.17 -20.61
CA GLY A 152 -2.23 10.83 -20.85
C GLY A 152 -1.30 11.47 -19.83
N THR A 153 -0.27 12.16 -20.28
CA THR A 153 0.69 12.88 -19.43
C THR A 153 0.55 14.41 -19.51
N ALA A 154 -0.59 14.90 -19.94
CA ALA A 154 -0.85 16.34 -20.16
C ALA A 154 -0.58 17.16 -18.88
N ASN A 155 0.27 18.18 -19.00
CA ASN A 155 0.63 19.09 -17.92
C ASN A 155 -0.35 20.27 -17.83
N ARG A 156 -1.60 19.99 -17.49
CA ARG A 156 -2.67 20.97 -17.30
C ARG A 156 -3.76 20.41 -16.39
N SER A 157 -4.63 21.24 -15.88
CA SER A 157 -5.85 20.81 -15.20
C SER A 157 -6.78 20.06 -16.16
N ALA A 158 -7.59 19.16 -15.59
CA ALA A 158 -8.65 18.49 -16.32
C ALA A 158 -9.75 19.46 -16.72
N THR A 159 -10.36 19.27 -17.88
CA THR A 159 -11.64 19.91 -18.23
C THR A 159 -12.77 19.29 -17.42
N PRO A 160 -13.96 19.94 -17.35
CA PRO A 160 -15.12 19.35 -16.68
C PRO A 160 -15.49 17.94 -17.21
N ASP A 161 -15.41 17.72 -18.52
CA ASP A 161 -15.73 16.44 -19.15
C ASP A 161 -14.67 15.37 -18.81
N GLU A 162 -13.40 15.74 -18.80
CA GLU A 162 -12.31 14.87 -18.37
C GLU A 162 -12.43 14.49 -16.90
N LEU A 163 -12.78 15.44 -16.04
CA LEU A 163 -13.03 15.18 -14.62
C LEU A 163 -14.21 14.23 -14.43
N ALA A 164 -15.31 14.45 -15.14
CA ALA A 164 -16.47 13.54 -15.11
C ALA A 164 -16.12 12.12 -15.59
N ALA A 165 -15.27 12.00 -16.61
CA ALA A 165 -14.76 10.70 -17.07
C ALA A 165 -13.89 10.00 -16.00
N MET A 166 -13.02 10.75 -15.31
CA MET A 166 -12.23 10.22 -14.21
C MET A 166 -13.11 9.78 -13.03
N GLU A 167 -14.14 10.56 -12.66
CA GLU A 167 -15.11 10.17 -11.63
C GLU A 167 -15.86 8.89 -12.00
N ALA A 168 -16.21 8.70 -13.27
CA ALA A 168 -16.85 7.45 -13.74
C ALA A 168 -15.91 6.25 -13.59
N LEU A 169 -14.63 6.38 -13.91
CA LEU A 169 -13.64 5.33 -13.73
C LEU A 169 -13.43 4.97 -12.25
N VAL A 170 -13.35 5.98 -11.36
CA VAL A 170 -13.25 5.73 -9.91
C VAL A 170 -14.51 5.02 -9.41
N ARG A 171 -15.70 5.47 -9.82
CA ARG A 171 -16.97 4.83 -9.43
C ARG A 171 -17.04 3.37 -9.87
N GLN A 172 -16.60 3.08 -11.10
CA GLN A 172 -16.54 1.71 -11.60
C GLN A 172 -15.55 0.87 -10.79
N ALA A 173 -14.34 1.36 -10.54
CA ALA A 173 -13.35 0.63 -9.77
C ALA A 173 -13.81 0.35 -8.31
N MET A 174 -14.53 1.29 -7.70
CA MET A 174 -15.14 1.07 -6.38
C MET A 174 -16.23 -0.01 -6.43
N ALA A 175 -17.05 -0.02 -7.50
CA ALA A 175 -18.05 -1.08 -7.72
C ALA A 175 -17.40 -2.45 -7.99
N ASP A 176 -16.24 -2.48 -8.62
CA ASP A 176 -15.44 -3.69 -8.87
C ASP A 176 -14.78 -4.24 -7.58
N GLY A 177 -14.76 -3.48 -6.48
CA GLY A 177 -14.22 -3.91 -5.19
C GLY A 177 -12.94 -3.18 -4.73
N ALA A 178 -12.63 -2.02 -5.29
CA ALA A 178 -11.56 -1.19 -4.75
C ALA A 178 -11.85 -0.78 -3.29
N VAL A 179 -10.82 -0.77 -2.45
CA VAL A 179 -10.95 -0.34 -1.04
C VAL A 179 -10.85 1.17 -0.86
N GLY A 180 -10.61 1.91 -1.94
CA GLY A 180 -10.49 3.36 -1.91
C GLY A 180 -9.70 3.91 -3.10
N LEU A 181 -9.35 5.19 -3.00
CA LEU A 181 -8.57 5.93 -3.98
C LEU A 181 -7.14 6.12 -3.47
N SER A 182 -6.13 5.85 -4.29
CA SER A 182 -4.75 6.26 -4.00
C SER A 182 -4.28 7.38 -4.92
N SER A 183 -3.34 8.19 -4.45
CA SER A 183 -2.65 9.17 -5.28
C SER A 183 -1.14 9.12 -5.12
N GLY A 184 -0.41 9.50 -6.17
CA GLY A 184 1.04 9.70 -6.15
C GLY A 184 1.34 11.06 -6.76
N LEU A 185 1.21 12.12 -5.95
CA LEU A 185 1.28 13.50 -6.41
C LEU A 185 2.71 13.97 -6.70
N PHE A 186 3.69 13.16 -6.39
CA PHE A 186 5.08 13.32 -6.80
C PHE A 186 5.33 12.82 -8.23
N TYR A 187 4.50 11.90 -8.73
CA TYR A 187 4.71 11.22 -10.01
C TYR A 187 3.82 11.79 -11.12
N VAL A 188 4.33 11.74 -12.37
CA VAL A 188 3.56 12.07 -13.58
C VAL A 188 2.55 10.95 -13.88
N PRO A 189 1.27 11.28 -14.16
CA PRO A 189 0.66 12.59 -14.33
C PRO A 189 0.05 13.20 -13.06
N GLY A 190 0.06 12.52 -11.91
CA GLY A 190 -0.57 12.96 -10.68
C GLY A 190 -0.02 14.31 -10.18
N SER A 191 1.26 14.60 -10.46
CA SER A 191 1.92 15.85 -10.07
C SER A 191 1.31 17.12 -10.71
N PHE A 192 0.54 16.97 -11.79
CA PHE A 192 -0.11 18.08 -12.49
C PHE A 192 -1.55 18.33 -12.03
N ALA A 193 -2.08 17.46 -11.19
CA ALA A 193 -3.43 17.58 -10.67
C ALA A 193 -3.53 18.68 -9.63
N PRO A 194 -4.52 19.59 -9.71
CA PRO A 194 -4.86 20.47 -8.62
C PRO A 194 -5.55 19.68 -7.49
N THR A 195 -5.53 20.23 -6.27
CA THR A 195 -6.15 19.58 -5.11
C THR A 195 -7.65 19.34 -5.31
N GLU A 196 -8.33 20.23 -6.02
CA GLU A 196 -9.76 20.16 -6.34
C GLU A 196 -10.12 18.90 -7.12
N GLU A 197 -9.25 18.44 -8.02
CA GLU A 197 -9.41 17.17 -8.75
C GLU A 197 -9.40 15.98 -7.78
N LEU A 198 -8.46 15.99 -6.83
CA LEU A 198 -8.38 14.94 -5.81
C LEU A 198 -9.60 14.96 -4.88
N VAL A 199 -10.09 16.15 -4.50
CA VAL A 199 -11.29 16.30 -3.70
C VAL A 199 -12.52 15.73 -4.41
N ALA A 200 -12.68 16.02 -5.72
CA ALA A 200 -13.78 15.47 -6.51
C ALA A 200 -13.76 13.94 -6.56
N LEU A 201 -12.62 13.36 -6.89
CA LEU A 201 -12.47 11.90 -6.97
C LEU A 201 -12.58 11.22 -5.59
N ALA A 202 -12.05 11.85 -4.53
CA ALA A 202 -12.16 11.34 -3.16
C ALA A 202 -13.61 11.32 -2.67
N ARG A 203 -14.46 12.30 -3.07
CA ARG A 203 -15.90 12.25 -2.79
C ARG A 203 -16.58 11.03 -3.41
N VAL A 204 -16.19 10.65 -4.63
CA VAL A 204 -16.72 9.46 -5.29
C VAL A 204 -16.32 8.20 -4.52
N ALA A 205 -15.05 8.08 -4.12
CA ALA A 205 -14.55 6.96 -3.33
C ALA A 205 -15.21 6.90 -1.94
N HIS A 206 -15.36 8.05 -1.27
CA HIS A 206 -16.01 8.14 0.04
C HIS A 206 -17.48 7.70 0.00
N ALA A 207 -18.22 8.12 -1.02
CA ALA A 207 -19.63 7.74 -1.20
C ALA A 207 -19.81 6.22 -1.33
N ALA A 208 -18.78 5.49 -1.74
CA ALA A 208 -18.73 4.03 -1.80
C ALA A 208 -18.08 3.38 -0.56
N GLY A 209 -17.82 4.15 0.52
CA GLY A 209 -17.24 3.65 1.76
C GLY A 209 -15.72 3.46 1.73
N GLY A 210 -15.04 4.01 0.73
CA GLY A 210 -13.60 3.87 0.56
C GLY A 210 -12.76 4.81 1.43
N ILE A 211 -11.43 4.60 1.44
CA ILE A 211 -10.43 5.46 2.07
C ILE A 211 -9.56 6.13 1.01
N TYR A 212 -8.82 7.17 1.40
CA TYR A 212 -7.86 7.87 0.53
C TYR A 212 -6.43 7.65 1.01
N SER A 213 -5.57 7.08 0.17
CA SER A 213 -4.14 6.88 0.41
C SER A 213 -3.31 7.85 -0.43
N SER A 214 -2.34 8.54 0.17
CA SER A 214 -1.57 9.58 -0.53
C SER A 214 -0.06 9.41 -0.37
N HIS A 215 0.62 9.06 -1.47
CA HIS A 215 2.00 9.48 -1.66
C HIS A 215 1.96 10.99 -1.93
N MET A 216 2.38 11.76 -0.95
CA MET A 216 2.23 13.21 -0.95
C MET A 216 2.99 13.89 -2.10
N ARG A 217 2.60 15.11 -2.42
CA ARG A 217 3.20 15.91 -3.48
C ARG A 217 4.68 16.21 -3.25
N ASN A 218 5.06 16.35 -2.00
CA ASN A 218 6.44 16.63 -1.59
C ASN A 218 6.71 16.05 -0.21
N GLU A 219 7.85 15.41 -0.06
CA GLU A 219 8.31 14.81 1.20
C GLU A 219 9.59 15.50 1.72
N ASP A 220 10.02 16.58 1.07
CA ASP A 220 11.23 17.33 1.40
C ASP A 220 10.85 18.73 1.96
N ASP A 221 11.24 19.79 1.29
CA ASP A 221 11.10 21.17 1.77
C ASP A 221 9.66 21.63 2.01
N SER A 222 8.72 21.13 1.20
CA SER A 222 7.30 21.48 1.24
C SER A 222 6.45 20.40 1.92
N VAL A 223 7.05 19.52 2.73
CA VAL A 223 6.35 18.42 3.39
C VAL A 223 5.14 18.87 4.21
N LEU A 224 5.24 19.98 4.93
CA LEU A 224 4.13 20.49 5.75
C LEU A 224 2.95 20.96 4.89
N ALA A 225 3.22 21.58 3.74
CA ALA A 225 2.18 21.94 2.78
C ALA A 225 1.53 20.71 2.16
N ALA A 226 2.31 19.68 1.85
CA ALA A 226 1.81 18.41 1.30
C ALA A 226 0.96 17.63 2.31
N VAL A 227 1.35 17.62 3.59
CA VAL A 227 0.51 17.07 4.68
C VAL A 227 -0.79 17.86 4.78
N THR A 228 -0.72 19.20 4.76
CA THR A 228 -1.91 20.06 4.83
C THR A 228 -2.85 19.82 3.64
N GLU A 229 -2.32 19.63 2.41
CA GLU A 229 -3.10 19.27 1.22
C GLU A 229 -3.86 17.96 1.44
N THR A 230 -3.18 16.93 1.93
CA THR A 230 -3.78 15.62 2.17
C THR A 230 -4.87 15.68 3.25
N LEU A 231 -4.61 16.40 4.35
CA LEU A 231 -5.60 16.63 5.41
C LEU A 231 -6.79 17.49 4.94
N ARG A 232 -6.57 18.44 4.02
CA ARG A 232 -7.65 19.22 3.37
C ARG A 232 -8.60 18.30 2.62
N ILE A 233 -8.08 17.34 1.84
CA ILE A 233 -8.91 16.35 1.13
C ILE A 233 -9.80 15.59 2.12
N GLY A 234 -9.23 15.07 3.21
CA GLY A 234 -10.00 14.40 4.25
C GLY A 234 -11.09 15.30 4.87
N ARG A 235 -10.76 16.55 5.18
CA ARG A 235 -11.68 17.50 5.80
C ARG A 235 -12.86 17.88 4.88
N GLU A 236 -12.57 18.12 3.60
CA GLU A 236 -13.60 18.56 2.63
C GLU A 236 -14.51 17.43 2.15
N THR A 237 -14.07 16.18 2.29
CA THR A 237 -14.82 15.02 1.75
C THR A 237 -15.38 14.10 2.84
N GLY A 238 -14.83 14.15 4.05
CA GLY A 238 -15.11 13.18 5.13
C GLY A 238 -14.41 11.83 4.96
N ILE A 239 -13.65 11.63 3.88
CA ILE A 239 -12.97 10.36 3.62
C ILE A 239 -11.85 10.11 4.64
N PRO A 240 -11.73 8.89 5.21
CA PRO A 240 -10.55 8.54 6.00
C PRO A 240 -9.27 8.62 5.15
N VAL A 241 -8.22 9.18 5.74
CA VAL A 241 -6.96 9.45 5.03
C VAL A 241 -5.83 8.58 5.57
N LEU A 242 -5.06 7.97 4.67
CA LEU A 242 -3.79 7.31 4.95
C LEU A 242 -2.66 8.09 4.26
N ILE A 243 -1.74 8.66 5.03
CA ILE A 243 -0.53 9.26 4.49
C ILE A 243 0.48 8.14 4.28
N SER A 244 0.83 7.89 3.02
CA SER A 244 1.73 6.80 2.63
C SER A 244 3.16 7.05 3.08
N HIS A 245 3.83 5.99 3.60
CA HIS A 245 5.27 5.94 3.93
C HIS A 245 5.80 7.28 4.50
N HIS A 246 5.13 7.80 5.53
CA HIS A 246 5.40 9.11 6.10
C HIS A 246 6.86 9.27 6.53
N LYS A 247 7.53 10.22 5.94
CA LYS A 247 8.93 10.57 6.19
C LYS A 247 9.22 12.00 5.78
N VAL A 248 10.39 12.51 6.14
CA VAL A 248 10.89 13.80 5.69
C VAL A 248 12.29 13.63 5.11
N GLY A 249 12.45 14.00 3.85
CA GLY A 249 13.69 13.88 3.10
C GLY A 249 14.52 15.14 3.08
N GLY A 250 15.83 14.95 2.78
CA GLY A 250 16.79 16.03 2.68
C GLY A 250 17.32 16.52 4.04
N ARG A 251 18.64 16.48 4.20
CA ARG A 251 19.33 16.71 5.48
C ARG A 251 18.91 18.00 6.21
N ARG A 252 18.60 19.06 5.47
CA ARG A 252 18.14 20.34 6.06
C ARG A 252 16.74 20.27 6.69
N ASN A 253 16.00 19.22 6.39
CA ASN A 253 14.62 19.03 6.85
C ASN A 253 14.51 18.02 8.00
N TYR A 254 15.61 17.41 8.43
CA TYR A 254 15.61 16.43 9.51
C TYR A 254 14.98 16.98 10.78
N GLY A 255 14.18 16.18 11.48
CA GLY A 255 13.42 16.59 12.65
C GLY A 255 12.07 17.27 12.35
N ARG A 256 11.75 17.62 11.10
CA ARG A 256 10.44 18.24 10.76
C ARG A 256 9.26 17.29 10.87
N THR A 257 9.49 16.00 11.06
CA THR A 257 8.45 15.01 11.39
C THR A 257 7.65 15.38 12.63
N VAL A 258 8.26 16.04 13.61
CA VAL A 258 7.56 16.57 14.80
C VAL A 258 6.43 17.53 14.38
N GLN A 259 6.69 18.42 13.41
CA GLN A 259 5.70 19.39 12.92
C GLN A 259 4.60 18.72 12.09
N SER A 260 4.97 17.79 11.20
CA SER A 260 3.97 17.07 10.39
C SER A 260 3.06 16.19 11.26
N LEU A 261 3.59 15.55 12.30
CA LEU A 261 2.79 14.79 13.27
C LEU A 261 1.87 15.69 14.10
N ALA A 262 2.30 16.91 14.41
CA ALA A 262 1.43 17.89 15.09
C ALA A 262 0.22 18.25 14.21
N LEU A 263 0.42 18.53 12.91
CA LEU A 263 -0.67 18.79 11.96
C LEU A 263 -1.67 17.62 11.88
N MET A 264 -1.19 16.37 11.89
CA MET A 264 -2.05 15.18 11.89
C MET A 264 -2.86 15.06 13.20
N ARG A 265 -2.25 15.36 14.37
CA ARG A 265 -2.95 15.36 15.65
C ARG A 265 -4.04 16.43 15.68
N GLU A 266 -3.71 17.66 15.30
CA GLU A 266 -4.68 18.76 15.19
C GLU A 266 -5.85 18.41 14.27
N ALA A 267 -5.57 17.74 13.14
CA ALA A 267 -6.62 17.29 12.23
C ALA A 267 -7.50 16.21 12.87
N ARG A 268 -6.94 15.27 13.62
CA ARG A 268 -7.70 14.25 14.38
C ARG A 268 -8.59 14.91 15.44
N ASP A 269 -8.06 15.86 16.19
CA ASP A 269 -8.79 16.62 17.21
C ASP A 269 -9.96 17.41 16.57
N ALA A 270 -9.80 17.83 15.32
CA ALA A 270 -10.84 18.45 14.51
C ALA A 270 -11.77 17.47 13.78
N GLY A 271 -11.69 16.16 14.05
CA GLY A 271 -12.61 15.14 13.55
C GLY A 271 -12.20 14.51 12.21
N VAL A 272 -11.00 14.79 11.68
CA VAL A 272 -10.49 14.12 10.48
C VAL A 272 -9.93 12.75 10.84
N THR A 273 -10.44 11.69 10.22
CA THR A 273 -9.85 10.35 10.37
C THR A 273 -8.57 10.28 9.54
N VAL A 274 -7.40 10.32 10.20
CA VAL A 274 -6.09 10.23 9.55
C VAL A 274 -5.18 9.23 10.23
N ALA A 275 -4.50 8.44 9.41
CA ALA A 275 -3.42 7.53 9.79
C ALA A 275 -2.23 7.72 8.83
N PHE A 276 -1.12 7.07 9.11
CA PHE A 276 0.01 6.97 8.19
C PHE A 276 0.66 5.59 8.31
N ASP A 277 1.30 5.14 7.26
CA ASP A 277 2.20 4.00 7.28
C ASP A 277 3.67 4.45 7.23
N GLN A 278 4.59 3.56 7.58
CA GLN A 278 6.01 3.83 7.61
C GLN A 278 6.79 2.53 7.45
N TYR A 279 7.91 2.57 6.73
CA TYR A 279 8.88 1.48 6.67
C TYR A 279 10.10 1.76 7.57
N PRO A 280 10.80 0.72 8.06
CA PRO A 280 11.89 0.88 9.03
C PRO A 280 13.26 1.09 8.34
N TYR A 281 13.33 1.96 7.32
CA TYR A 281 14.55 2.21 6.57
C TYR A 281 14.84 3.71 6.45
N THR A 282 16.12 4.07 6.42
CA THR A 282 16.60 5.45 6.19
C THR A 282 16.77 5.77 4.69
N ALA A 283 16.20 4.94 3.83
CA ALA A 283 16.26 5.09 2.38
C ALA A 283 14.90 4.79 1.74
N SER A 284 14.59 5.46 0.65
CA SER A 284 13.42 5.17 -0.19
C SER A 284 13.81 4.40 -1.45
N HIS A 285 12.84 3.76 -2.08
CA HIS A 285 13.00 3.05 -3.34
C HIS A 285 11.99 3.55 -4.36
N THR A 286 12.45 4.07 -5.50
CA THR A 286 11.60 4.44 -6.63
C THR A 286 12.40 4.46 -7.95
N SER A 287 11.79 4.91 -9.06
CA SER A 287 12.47 5.08 -10.33
C SER A 287 13.51 6.20 -10.26
N ILE A 288 14.71 5.97 -10.83
CA ILE A 288 15.73 7.02 -10.98
C ILE A 288 15.23 8.20 -11.83
N ALA A 289 14.23 7.98 -12.69
CA ALA A 289 13.60 9.03 -13.48
C ALA A 289 12.86 10.06 -12.60
N SER A 290 12.62 9.77 -11.31
CA SER A 290 12.02 10.73 -10.37
C SER A 290 12.88 11.98 -10.14
N ILE A 291 14.19 11.91 -10.44
CA ILE A 291 15.10 13.05 -10.35
C ILE A 291 14.89 14.03 -11.52
N ILE A 292 14.34 13.55 -12.64
CA ILE A 292 14.03 14.40 -13.80
C ILE A 292 12.77 15.20 -13.49
N PRO A 293 12.77 16.53 -13.69
CA PRO A 293 11.60 17.37 -13.44
C PRO A 293 10.33 16.83 -14.09
N ALA A 294 9.20 16.89 -13.37
CA ALA A 294 7.93 16.32 -13.83
C ALA A 294 7.51 16.89 -15.21
N TRP A 295 7.64 18.23 -15.38
CA TRP A 295 7.29 18.91 -16.64
C TRP A 295 8.07 18.37 -17.83
N ALA A 296 9.33 17.94 -17.64
CA ALA A 296 10.16 17.39 -18.71
C ALA A 296 9.75 15.95 -19.13
N ARG A 297 8.87 15.32 -18.38
CA ARG A 297 8.32 13.99 -18.66
C ARG A 297 6.86 14.03 -19.12
N ALA A 298 6.33 15.25 -19.30
CA ALA A 298 4.98 15.53 -19.78
C ALA A 298 4.96 15.73 -21.31
N ASP A 299 3.77 15.82 -21.85
CA ASP A 299 3.46 16.23 -23.23
C ASP A 299 4.38 15.57 -24.30
N ASP A 300 5.34 16.34 -24.84
CA ASP A 300 6.32 15.88 -25.85
C ASP A 300 7.28 14.79 -25.33
N GLY A 301 7.27 14.53 -24.03
CA GLY A 301 8.18 13.61 -23.37
C GLY A 301 9.62 14.13 -23.26
N LEU A 302 10.45 13.36 -22.56
CA LEU A 302 11.83 13.75 -22.23
C LEU A 302 12.67 14.07 -23.47
N GLU A 303 12.59 13.25 -24.52
CA GLU A 303 13.41 13.41 -25.73
C GLU A 303 13.04 14.71 -26.49
N GLY A 304 11.75 15.05 -26.56
CA GLY A 304 11.29 16.30 -27.16
C GLY A 304 11.83 17.53 -26.44
N HIS A 305 11.89 17.48 -25.11
CA HIS A 305 12.47 18.56 -24.30
C HIS A 305 14.00 18.61 -24.41
N LEU A 306 14.68 17.46 -24.43
CA LEU A 306 16.14 17.40 -24.57
C LEU A 306 16.64 17.84 -25.97
N ALA A 307 15.81 17.74 -26.98
CA ALA A 307 16.16 18.21 -28.34
C ALA A 307 16.33 19.73 -28.40
N ARG A 308 15.65 20.49 -27.56
CA ARG A 308 15.68 21.96 -27.54
C ARG A 308 16.71 22.45 -26.50
N ALA A 309 17.68 23.28 -26.89
CA ALA A 309 18.81 23.70 -26.06
C ALA A 309 18.34 24.35 -24.74
N ALA A 310 17.36 25.26 -24.80
CA ALA A 310 16.86 25.96 -23.62
C ALA A 310 16.20 25.05 -22.59
N THR A 311 15.37 24.11 -23.02
CA THR A 311 14.72 23.15 -22.11
C THR A 311 15.70 22.10 -21.61
N ARG A 312 16.68 21.69 -22.42
CA ARG A 312 17.75 20.80 -21.98
C ARG A 312 18.55 21.41 -20.84
N GLN A 313 18.99 22.68 -20.98
CA GLN A 313 19.73 23.34 -19.91
C GLN A 313 18.89 23.45 -18.63
N ARG A 314 17.63 23.86 -18.76
CA ARG A 314 16.71 23.93 -17.62
C ARG A 314 16.53 22.56 -16.92
N ILE A 315 16.45 21.45 -17.67
CA ILE A 315 16.38 20.10 -17.10
C ILE A 315 17.63 19.82 -16.26
N LEU A 316 18.81 20.10 -16.81
CA LEU A 316 20.06 19.85 -16.12
C LEU A 316 20.18 20.70 -14.85
N ASP A 317 19.84 21.98 -14.91
CA ASP A 317 19.89 22.89 -13.76
C ASP A 317 18.95 22.43 -12.63
N GLU A 318 17.72 22.05 -12.96
CA GLU A 318 16.75 21.55 -11.98
C GLU A 318 17.16 20.18 -11.40
N MET A 319 17.73 19.28 -12.20
CA MET A 319 18.29 18.00 -11.71
C MET A 319 19.45 18.21 -10.76
N GLN A 320 20.39 19.10 -11.10
CA GLN A 320 21.53 19.42 -10.24
C GLN A 320 21.07 20.04 -8.92
N ALA A 321 20.12 20.97 -8.96
CA ALA A 321 19.53 21.56 -7.76
C ALA A 321 18.85 20.50 -6.86
N PHE A 322 18.12 19.55 -7.46
CA PHE A 322 17.49 18.46 -6.72
C PHE A 322 18.53 17.54 -6.07
N VAL A 323 19.57 17.14 -6.81
CA VAL A 323 20.65 16.28 -6.30
C VAL A 323 21.43 16.99 -5.18
N ALA A 324 21.71 18.29 -5.33
CA ALA A 324 22.35 19.07 -4.30
C ALA A 324 21.51 19.15 -3.02
N MET A 325 20.21 19.45 -3.18
CA MET A 325 19.27 19.61 -2.07
C MET A 325 19.07 18.31 -1.28
N ARG A 326 18.81 17.21 -2.00
CA ARG A 326 18.41 15.95 -1.37
C ARG A 326 19.60 15.07 -0.98
N PHE A 327 20.67 15.07 -1.75
CA PHE A 327 21.83 14.18 -1.59
C PHE A 327 23.16 14.91 -1.31
N SER A 328 23.17 16.25 -1.24
CA SER A 328 24.38 17.05 -1.04
C SER A 328 25.46 16.80 -2.11
N ASN A 329 25.03 16.55 -3.36
CA ASN A 329 25.87 16.17 -4.51
C ASN A 329 26.71 14.89 -4.31
N ASP A 330 26.29 14.02 -3.39
CA ASP A 330 26.97 12.76 -3.10
C ASP A 330 26.33 11.60 -3.92
N PRO A 331 26.98 11.14 -5.00
CA PRO A 331 26.44 10.08 -5.84
C PRO A 331 26.44 8.70 -5.16
N SER A 332 27.12 8.52 -4.04
CA SER A 332 27.08 7.29 -3.25
C SER A 332 25.73 7.07 -2.57
N LYS A 333 24.93 8.11 -2.42
CA LYS A 333 23.59 8.07 -1.84
C LYS A 333 22.51 7.62 -2.80
N ILE A 334 22.83 7.41 -4.08
CA ILE A 334 21.91 6.92 -5.11
C ILE A 334 22.42 5.56 -5.57
N GLN A 335 21.76 4.49 -5.08
CA GLN A 335 22.12 3.10 -5.37
C GLN A 335 21.14 2.51 -6.38
N LEU A 336 21.64 1.89 -7.44
CA LEU A 336 20.84 1.22 -8.45
C LEU A 336 20.34 -0.12 -7.91
N ALA A 337 19.04 -0.32 -7.83
CA ALA A 337 18.47 -1.57 -7.36
C ALA A 337 18.30 -2.57 -8.51
N ARG A 338 17.77 -2.11 -9.64
CA ARG A 338 17.59 -2.94 -10.85
C ARG A 338 17.57 -2.07 -12.08
N CYS A 339 18.35 -2.45 -13.11
CA CYS A 339 18.28 -1.89 -14.44
C CYS A 339 17.95 -3.02 -15.41
N GLY A 340 16.81 -2.95 -16.12
CA GLY A 340 16.35 -4.02 -17.01
C GLY A 340 17.28 -4.28 -18.20
N PHE A 341 18.06 -3.28 -18.60
CA PHE A 341 19.01 -3.35 -19.71
C PHE A 341 20.41 -3.82 -19.30
N ASP A 342 20.75 -3.85 -18.01
CA ASP A 342 22.08 -4.23 -17.53
C ASP A 342 22.02 -4.68 -16.04
N ALA A 343 21.97 -5.98 -15.81
CA ALA A 343 21.90 -6.55 -14.48
C ALA A 343 23.18 -6.33 -13.64
N THR A 344 24.32 -6.00 -14.27
CA THR A 344 25.60 -5.78 -13.56
C THR A 344 25.64 -4.48 -12.78
N LEU A 345 24.68 -3.60 -13.04
CA LEU A 345 24.51 -2.33 -12.32
C LEU A 345 23.77 -2.50 -10.96
N ALA A 346 23.11 -3.63 -10.74
CA ALA A 346 22.38 -3.88 -9.50
C ALA A 346 23.32 -3.86 -8.30
N GLY A 347 22.93 -3.11 -7.26
CA GLY A 347 23.72 -2.91 -6.04
C GLY A 347 24.79 -1.82 -6.13
N ARG A 348 25.12 -1.32 -7.33
CA ARG A 348 26.12 -0.25 -7.50
C ARG A 348 25.51 1.12 -7.22
N THR A 349 26.30 2.00 -6.61
CA THR A 349 25.98 3.43 -6.49
C THR A 349 26.33 4.18 -7.77
N LEU A 350 25.80 5.39 -7.97
CA LEU A 350 26.26 6.25 -9.06
C LEU A 350 27.76 6.60 -8.92
N ALA A 351 28.28 6.67 -7.68
CA ALA A 351 29.71 6.85 -7.44
C ALA A 351 30.54 5.71 -8.03
N ASP A 352 30.12 4.44 -7.80
CA ASP A 352 30.80 3.27 -8.35
C ASP A 352 30.81 3.26 -9.87
N VAL A 353 29.69 3.65 -10.47
CA VAL A 353 29.57 3.72 -11.95
C VAL A 353 30.48 4.79 -12.52
N LEU A 354 30.53 5.99 -11.91
CA LEU A 354 31.42 7.07 -12.35
C LEU A 354 32.89 6.66 -12.18
N ALA A 355 33.26 6.06 -11.05
CA ALA A 355 34.62 5.59 -10.79
C ALA A 355 35.07 4.53 -11.82
N ALA A 356 34.23 3.56 -12.13
CA ALA A 356 34.51 2.52 -13.13
C ALA A 356 34.74 3.13 -14.54
N ARG A 357 34.10 4.27 -14.82
CA ARG A 357 34.28 5.03 -16.08
C ARG A 357 35.44 6.01 -16.03
N ARG A 358 36.14 6.09 -14.92
CA ARG A 358 37.20 7.10 -14.68
C ARG A 358 36.70 8.53 -14.88
N THR A 359 35.43 8.79 -14.56
CA THR A 359 34.79 10.11 -14.65
C THR A 359 34.84 10.80 -13.29
N ALA A 360 35.35 12.01 -13.25
CA ALA A 360 35.36 12.82 -12.02
C ALA A 360 33.93 13.12 -11.56
N VAL A 361 33.71 13.07 -10.25
CA VAL A 361 32.41 13.41 -9.66
C VAL A 361 32.17 14.91 -9.77
N SER A 362 31.11 15.29 -10.46
CA SER A 362 30.59 16.66 -10.51
C SER A 362 29.05 16.62 -10.68
N PRO A 363 28.34 17.71 -10.38
CA PRO A 363 26.89 17.79 -10.62
C PRO A 363 26.50 17.46 -12.04
N GLU A 364 27.30 17.89 -13.03
CA GLU A 364 27.09 17.64 -14.45
C GLU A 364 27.27 16.16 -14.77
N ALA A 365 28.32 15.51 -14.25
CA ALA A 365 28.58 14.10 -14.47
C ALA A 365 27.47 13.21 -13.86
N ILE A 366 26.98 13.57 -12.67
CA ILE A 366 25.85 12.88 -12.01
C ILE A 366 24.60 13.00 -12.86
N SER A 367 24.23 14.22 -13.28
CA SER A 367 23.03 14.46 -14.10
C SER A 367 23.11 13.79 -15.47
N ALA A 368 24.27 13.82 -16.11
CA ALA A 368 24.50 13.15 -17.39
C ALA A 368 24.33 11.62 -17.27
N LEU A 369 24.88 11.02 -16.20
CA LEU A 369 24.73 9.60 -15.94
C LEU A 369 23.27 9.24 -15.67
N ILE A 370 22.53 10.01 -14.88
CA ILE A 370 21.10 9.77 -14.63
C ILE A 370 20.31 9.81 -15.94
N LEU A 371 20.52 10.83 -16.79
CA LEU A 371 19.85 10.94 -18.08
C LEU A 371 20.17 9.74 -18.99
N GLU A 372 21.45 9.32 -19.05
CA GLU A 372 21.84 8.13 -19.80
C GLU A 372 21.08 6.89 -19.32
N LEU A 373 21.06 6.63 -18.01
CA LEU A 373 20.39 5.47 -17.45
C LEU A 373 18.89 5.48 -17.77
N VAL A 374 18.24 6.64 -17.68
CA VAL A 374 16.81 6.79 -18.02
C VAL A 374 16.57 6.51 -19.51
N ARG A 375 17.40 7.04 -20.40
CA ARG A 375 17.29 6.86 -21.87
C ARG A 375 17.54 5.41 -22.28
N ARG A 376 18.31 4.64 -21.52
CA ARG A 376 18.55 3.20 -21.75
C ARG A 376 17.40 2.31 -21.25
N GLY A 377 16.33 2.85 -20.73
CA GLY A 377 15.16 2.09 -20.22
C GLY A 377 14.89 2.27 -18.73
N GLY A 378 15.71 3.07 -18.05
CA GLY A 378 15.54 3.39 -16.63
C GLY A 378 16.04 2.31 -15.68
N CYS A 379 16.16 2.72 -14.42
CA CYS A 379 16.49 1.84 -13.30
C CYS A 379 15.56 2.16 -12.13
N SER A 380 15.24 1.17 -11.32
CA SER A 380 14.80 1.46 -9.95
C SER A 380 16.04 1.75 -9.09
N ALA A 381 15.91 2.67 -8.15
CA ALA A 381 17.02 3.13 -7.33
C ALA A 381 16.61 3.26 -5.86
N ILE A 382 17.59 3.07 -4.97
CA ILE A 382 17.49 3.30 -3.53
C ILE A 382 18.14 4.65 -3.24
N PHE A 383 17.41 5.51 -2.56
CA PHE A 383 17.79 6.88 -2.25
C PHE A 383 18.04 7.05 -0.75
N HIS A 384 19.30 7.12 -0.34
CA HIS A 384 19.74 7.28 1.05
C HIS A 384 19.67 8.75 1.47
N SER A 385 18.49 9.23 1.88
CA SER A 385 18.23 10.64 2.14
C SER A 385 17.41 10.97 3.38
N PHE A 386 17.20 9.97 4.26
CA PHE A 386 16.44 10.11 5.52
C PHE A 386 17.34 9.86 6.74
N ASP A 387 16.90 10.29 7.93
CA ASP A 387 17.51 9.99 9.24
C ASP A 387 16.77 8.89 10.01
#